data_7315b613a3d93fbccd8ff9972a5efffb
#
_entry.id   7315b613a3d93fbccd8ff9972a5efffb
#
_cell.length_a   1.000
_cell.length_b   1.000
_cell.length_c   1.000
_cell.angle_alpha   90.00
_cell.angle_beta   90.00
_cell.angle_gamma   90.00
#
_symmetry.space_group_name_H-M   'P 1'
#
loop_
_entity.id
_entity.type
_entity.pdbx_description
1 polymer ?
#
loop_
_entity_poly.entity_id
_entity_poly.type
_entity_poly.pdbx_seq_one_letter_code
_entity_poly.pdbx_strand_id
1 'polypeptide(L)'
;MNGDATPAIDVRGLTKRYGGRAVVDDVSLRVGRGRICGFLGPNGSGKTTTIRMLCGLLTPDAGEGQCLGMDLRRDAPRIRREVGYMTQRFGLYEDLSIRENLEFIARLYELPQRRAAVDGALERRGLVQRQKQLAGALSGGWKQRLALAACLMHAPQLLLLDEPTAGVDPKARRDFWDQIHALAAEGITVLVSTHYMDEAERCHELAYIAYGKLLARGTEAVIVREAALVVWAVQADAPQALATLVAPLKAAPGVLSVAAFGNALHVAGRDAAAVEAAIAPWRAQPGLAWRRSEANLEDVFISLIAAAPDNFKAAA
;
A
#
# COMPACT_ATOMS: atom_id res chain seq x y z
N MET A 1 5.28 -24.87 -14.13
CA MET A 1 3.83 -25.08 -14.37
C MET A 1 3.18 -25.18 -13.00
N ASN A 2 2.88 -24.05 -12.37
CA ASN A 2 2.11 -24.06 -11.11
C ASN A 2 0.65 -23.98 -11.50
N GLY A 3 -0.08 -25.09 -11.27
CA GLY A 3 -1.51 -25.17 -11.47
C GLY A 3 -2.25 -24.05 -10.76
N ASP A 4 -3.32 -23.65 -11.36
CA ASP A 4 -4.24 -22.54 -11.08
C ASP A 4 -4.83 -22.62 -9.67
N ALA A 5 -4.00 -22.38 -8.64
CA ALA A 5 -4.46 -22.30 -7.27
C ALA A 5 -5.36 -21.07 -7.16
N THR A 6 -6.60 -21.28 -6.67
CA THR A 6 -7.58 -20.22 -6.43
C THR A 6 -6.90 -19.05 -5.70
N PRO A 7 -6.93 -17.82 -6.25
CA PRO A 7 -6.30 -16.66 -5.64
C PRO A 7 -6.91 -16.37 -4.26
N ALA A 8 -6.14 -15.68 -3.41
CA ALA A 8 -6.66 -15.26 -2.11
C ALA A 8 -7.67 -14.11 -2.26
N ILE A 9 -7.46 -13.25 -3.26
CA ILE A 9 -8.38 -12.17 -3.64
C ILE A 9 -8.60 -12.25 -5.15
N ASP A 10 -9.85 -12.27 -5.60
CA ASP A 10 -10.24 -12.14 -7.01
C ASP A 10 -11.53 -11.31 -7.09
N VAL A 11 -11.38 -10.04 -7.43
CA VAL A 11 -12.49 -9.09 -7.47
C VAL A 11 -12.48 -8.30 -8.76
N ARG A 12 -13.68 -7.94 -9.25
CA ARG A 12 -13.88 -7.23 -10.52
C ARG A 12 -14.89 -6.11 -10.36
N GLY A 13 -14.53 -4.94 -10.86
CA GLY A 13 -15.43 -3.80 -10.94
C GLY A 13 -15.90 -3.27 -9.59
N LEU A 14 -15.14 -3.50 -8.49
CA LEU A 14 -15.55 -3.04 -7.17
C LEU A 14 -15.76 -1.53 -7.18
N THR A 15 -16.96 -1.11 -6.78
CA THR A 15 -17.34 0.29 -6.70
C THR A 15 -17.96 0.58 -5.34
N LYS A 16 -17.59 1.71 -4.73
CA LYS A 16 -18.20 2.24 -3.51
C LYS A 16 -18.41 3.73 -3.62
N ARG A 17 -19.63 4.17 -3.33
CA ARG A 17 -20.06 5.57 -3.40
C ARG A 17 -20.44 6.10 -2.03
N TYR A 18 -20.14 7.36 -1.79
CA TYR A 18 -20.62 8.13 -0.62
C TYR A 18 -21.12 9.49 -1.11
N GLY A 19 -22.37 9.83 -0.78
CA GLY A 19 -22.98 11.08 -1.23
C GLY A 19 -22.98 11.27 -2.74
N GLY A 20 -23.21 10.17 -3.50
CA GLY A 20 -23.19 10.18 -4.98
C GLY A 20 -21.79 10.06 -5.60
N ARG A 21 -20.73 10.27 -4.85
CA ARG A 21 -19.34 10.26 -5.33
C ARG A 21 -18.72 8.87 -5.20
N ALA A 22 -18.10 8.38 -6.27
CA ALA A 22 -17.35 7.13 -6.25
C ALA A 22 -15.98 7.34 -5.57
N VAL A 23 -15.81 6.76 -4.37
CA VAL A 23 -14.54 6.72 -3.63
C VAL A 23 -13.69 5.53 -4.09
N VAL A 24 -14.34 4.45 -4.50
CA VAL A 24 -13.76 3.32 -5.24
C VAL A 24 -14.59 3.18 -6.51
N ASP A 25 -13.94 3.15 -7.66
CA ASP A 25 -14.57 3.21 -8.97
C ASP A 25 -13.97 2.15 -9.90
N ASP A 26 -14.70 1.06 -10.13
CA ASP A 26 -14.35 -0.03 -11.04
C ASP A 26 -13.00 -0.71 -10.72
N VAL A 27 -12.70 -0.94 -9.44
CA VAL A 27 -11.43 -1.58 -9.03
C VAL A 27 -11.51 -3.08 -9.23
N SER A 28 -10.58 -3.61 -10.04
CA SER A 28 -10.38 -5.05 -10.26
C SER A 28 -9.01 -5.46 -9.73
N LEU A 29 -8.97 -6.40 -8.77
CA LEU A 29 -7.75 -6.83 -8.09
C LEU A 29 -7.71 -8.34 -7.95
N ARG A 30 -6.57 -8.95 -8.29
CA ARG A 30 -6.32 -10.37 -8.08
C ARG A 30 -5.00 -10.54 -7.33
N VAL A 31 -5.00 -11.28 -6.20
CA VAL A 31 -3.81 -11.54 -5.38
C VAL A 31 -3.64 -13.04 -5.22
N GLY A 32 -2.48 -13.56 -5.61
CA GLY A 32 -2.12 -14.96 -5.46
C GLY A 32 -1.88 -15.33 -3.99
N ARG A 33 -2.05 -16.62 -3.65
CA ARG A 33 -1.78 -17.12 -2.30
C ARG A 33 -0.29 -17.06 -1.96
N GLY A 34 0.03 -16.81 -0.68
CA GLY A 34 1.40 -16.72 -0.17
C GLY A 34 2.19 -15.53 -0.71
N ARG A 35 1.52 -14.52 -1.27
CA ARG A 35 2.17 -13.32 -1.81
C ARG A 35 1.93 -12.12 -0.90
N ILE A 36 2.89 -11.20 -0.91
CA ILE A 36 2.74 -9.87 -0.36
C ILE A 36 2.39 -8.94 -1.52
N CYS A 37 1.19 -8.37 -1.49
CA CYS A 37 0.74 -7.37 -2.45
C CYS A 37 0.71 -5.99 -1.78
N GLY A 38 1.49 -5.05 -2.27
CA GLY A 38 1.46 -3.65 -1.88
C GLY A 38 0.30 -2.92 -2.57
N PHE A 39 -0.62 -2.38 -1.80
CA PHE A 39 -1.73 -1.58 -2.29
C PHE A 39 -1.42 -0.10 -2.07
N LEU A 40 -0.79 0.51 -3.07
CA LEU A 40 -0.19 1.83 -2.99
C LEU A 40 -1.12 2.92 -3.50
N GLY A 41 -0.91 4.12 -3.00
CA GLY A 41 -1.61 5.31 -3.49
C GLY A 41 -1.64 6.44 -2.46
N PRO A 42 -1.96 7.67 -2.88
CA PRO A 42 -2.05 8.81 -1.98
C PRO A 42 -3.19 8.67 -0.97
N ASN A 43 -3.18 9.53 0.04
CA ASN A 43 -4.27 9.59 1.01
C ASN A 43 -5.58 9.96 0.31
N GLY A 44 -6.68 9.31 0.70
CA GLY A 44 -7.98 9.51 0.08
C GLY A 44 -8.19 8.76 -1.25
N SER A 45 -7.22 8.00 -1.76
CA SER A 45 -7.34 7.27 -3.03
C SER A 45 -8.32 6.09 -3.03
N GLY A 46 -8.86 5.69 -1.88
CA GLY A 46 -9.80 4.57 -1.76
C GLY A 46 -9.22 3.28 -1.15
N LYS A 47 -7.94 3.25 -0.72
CA LYS A 47 -7.27 2.08 -0.13
C LYS A 47 -8.05 1.45 1.02
N THR A 48 -8.28 2.22 2.08
CA THR A 48 -9.03 1.77 3.27
C THR A 48 -10.43 1.27 2.92
N THR A 49 -11.13 1.97 2.01
CA THR A 49 -12.47 1.58 1.56
C THR A 49 -12.43 0.24 0.84
N THR A 50 -11.46 0.04 -0.05
CA THR A 50 -11.26 -1.24 -0.75
C THR A 50 -10.95 -2.36 0.23
N ILE A 51 -10.00 -2.16 1.16
CA ILE A 51 -9.66 -3.16 2.19
C ILE A 51 -10.89 -3.54 3.02
N ARG A 52 -11.71 -2.57 3.44
CA ARG A 52 -12.94 -2.84 4.20
C ARG A 52 -13.98 -3.63 3.40
N MET A 53 -14.06 -3.46 2.09
CA MET A 53 -14.89 -4.32 1.25
C MET A 53 -14.35 -5.75 1.18
N LEU A 54 -13.02 -5.91 1.02
CA LEU A 54 -12.37 -7.22 0.96
C LEU A 54 -12.49 -8.01 2.25
N CYS A 55 -12.48 -7.36 3.42
CA CYS A 55 -12.66 -8.04 4.71
C CYS A 55 -14.14 -8.17 5.14
N GLY A 56 -15.10 -7.86 4.26
CA GLY A 56 -16.52 -8.00 4.56
C GLY A 56 -17.09 -7.02 5.58
N LEU A 57 -16.39 -5.92 5.89
CA LEU A 57 -16.85 -4.84 6.77
C LEU A 57 -17.70 -3.81 6.04
N LEU A 58 -17.58 -3.76 4.72
CA LEU A 58 -18.28 -2.82 3.88
C LEU A 58 -18.82 -3.53 2.63
N THR A 59 -20.10 -3.37 2.35
CA THR A 59 -20.72 -3.94 1.14
C THR A 59 -20.41 -3.03 -0.06
N PRO A 60 -19.87 -3.57 -1.17
CA PRO A 60 -19.70 -2.81 -2.39
C PRO A 60 -21.06 -2.45 -3.02
N ASP A 61 -21.16 -1.28 -3.65
CA ASP A 61 -22.37 -0.86 -4.34
C ASP A 61 -22.50 -1.54 -5.72
N ALA A 62 -21.34 -1.76 -6.39
CA ALA A 62 -21.26 -2.53 -7.64
C ALA A 62 -20.00 -3.40 -7.65
N GLY A 63 -19.90 -4.27 -8.66
CA GLY A 63 -18.83 -5.25 -8.81
C GLY A 63 -19.10 -6.54 -8.04
N GLU A 64 -18.24 -7.51 -8.26
CA GLU A 64 -18.33 -8.87 -7.71
C GLU A 64 -16.96 -9.41 -7.38
N GLY A 65 -16.91 -10.53 -6.68
CA GLY A 65 -15.67 -11.23 -6.45
C GLY A 65 -15.61 -12.00 -5.15
N GLN A 66 -14.45 -12.58 -4.92
CA GLN A 66 -14.22 -13.50 -3.83
C GLN A 66 -12.97 -13.11 -3.02
N CYS A 67 -13.06 -13.34 -1.72
CA CYS A 67 -11.95 -13.33 -0.78
C CYS A 67 -11.83 -14.72 -0.16
N LEU A 68 -10.67 -15.35 -0.32
CA LEU A 68 -10.42 -16.75 0.10
C LEU A 68 -11.44 -17.76 -0.51
N GLY A 69 -11.95 -17.49 -1.71
CA GLY A 69 -12.97 -18.30 -2.36
C GLY A 69 -14.40 -18.05 -1.86
N MET A 70 -14.59 -17.13 -0.93
CA MET A 70 -15.88 -16.74 -0.38
C MET A 70 -16.40 -15.47 -1.07
N ASP A 71 -17.69 -15.43 -1.41
CA ASP A 71 -18.33 -14.26 -2.05
C ASP A 71 -18.39 -13.06 -1.11
N LEU A 72 -17.95 -11.88 -1.60
CA LEU A 72 -17.85 -10.66 -0.79
C LEU A 72 -19.17 -10.19 -0.18
N ARG A 73 -20.31 -10.50 -0.80
CA ARG A 73 -21.64 -10.07 -0.33
C ARG A 73 -22.32 -11.13 0.53
N ARG A 74 -22.32 -12.39 0.04
CA ARG A 74 -23.04 -13.50 0.67
C ARG A 74 -22.31 -14.03 1.90
N ASP A 75 -20.98 -14.11 1.83
CA ASP A 75 -20.15 -14.74 2.85
C ASP A 75 -19.43 -13.72 3.75
N ALA A 76 -19.81 -12.44 3.74
CA ALA A 76 -19.17 -11.40 4.51
C ALA A 76 -18.93 -11.74 6.00
N PRO A 77 -19.88 -12.38 6.73
CA PRO A 77 -19.62 -12.82 8.11
C PRO A 77 -18.54 -13.91 8.23
N ARG A 78 -18.42 -14.80 7.24
CA ARG A 78 -17.39 -15.84 7.20
C ARG A 78 -16.03 -15.23 6.88
N ILE A 79 -15.97 -14.35 5.89
CA ILE A 79 -14.73 -13.62 5.54
C ILE A 79 -14.15 -12.94 6.77
N ARG A 80 -14.96 -12.24 7.57
CA ARG A 80 -14.49 -11.55 8.81
C ARG A 80 -13.85 -12.50 9.83
N ARG A 81 -14.21 -13.77 9.82
CA ARG A 81 -13.62 -14.78 10.72
C ARG A 81 -12.34 -15.41 10.19
N GLU A 82 -12.13 -15.35 8.86
CA GLU A 82 -11.01 -16.01 8.19
C GLU A 82 -9.86 -15.04 7.83
N VAL A 83 -10.10 -13.72 7.90
CA VAL A 83 -9.09 -12.72 7.59
C VAL A 83 -8.58 -12.02 8.85
N GLY A 84 -7.28 -11.76 8.90
CA GLY A 84 -6.70 -10.84 9.89
C GLY A 84 -6.75 -9.43 9.34
N TYR A 85 -7.42 -8.51 10.03
CA TYR A 85 -7.51 -7.11 9.62
C TYR A 85 -6.85 -6.19 10.65
N MET A 86 -5.85 -5.46 10.21
CA MET A 86 -5.18 -4.43 11.00
C MET A 86 -5.54 -3.05 10.47
N THR A 87 -6.18 -2.24 11.30
CA THR A 87 -6.61 -0.88 10.98
C THR A 87 -5.45 0.11 11.08
N GLN A 88 -5.51 1.21 10.33
CA GLN A 88 -4.54 2.30 10.37
C GLN A 88 -4.37 2.88 11.78
N ARG A 89 -5.47 3.07 12.50
CA ARG A 89 -5.44 3.49 13.90
C ARG A 89 -5.36 2.27 14.80
N PHE A 90 -4.64 2.39 15.91
CA PHE A 90 -4.61 1.33 16.92
C PHE A 90 -6.06 1.03 17.39
N GLY A 91 -6.52 -0.19 17.13
CA GLY A 91 -7.91 -0.60 17.34
C GLY A 91 -8.16 -1.44 18.58
N LEU A 92 -7.15 -1.62 19.45
CA LEU A 92 -7.26 -2.36 20.69
C LEU A 92 -7.50 -1.43 21.88
N TYR A 93 -7.91 -1.97 23.02
CA TYR A 93 -8.25 -1.20 24.20
C TYR A 93 -6.99 -0.70 24.91
N GLU A 94 -6.84 0.61 25.02
CA GLU A 94 -5.66 1.25 25.60
C GLU A 94 -5.58 1.11 27.13
N ASP A 95 -6.68 0.96 27.79
CA ASP A 95 -6.87 0.74 29.22
C ASP A 95 -6.71 -0.73 29.66
N LEU A 96 -6.58 -1.65 28.69
CA LEU A 96 -6.26 -3.04 28.94
C LEU A 96 -4.77 -3.31 28.72
N SER A 97 -4.23 -4.28 29.46
CA SER A 97 -2.89 -4.79 29.25
C SER A 97 -2.76 -5.53 27.91
N ILE A 98 -1.52 -5.80 27.49
CA ILE A 98 -1.24 -6.63 26.31
C ILE A 98 -1.97 -7.98 26.41
N ARG A 99 -1.85 -8.67 27.57
CA ARG A 99 -2.49 -9.96 27.77
C ARG A 99 -4.01 -9.86 27.71
N GLU A 100 -4.61 -8.91 28.39
CA GLU A 100 -6.06 -8.73 28.43
C GLU A 100 -6.65 -8.43 27.04
N ASN A 101 -5.95 -7.62 26.23
CA ASN A 101 -6.32 -7.42 24.83
C ASN A 101 -6.32 -8.73 24.03
N LEU A 102 -5.28 -9.56 24.17
CA LEU A 102 -5.22 -10.86 23.48
C LEU A 102 -6.28 -11.84 24.00
N GLU A 103 -6.57 -11.84 25.31
CA GLU A 103 -7.65 -12.62 25.90
C GLU A 103 -9.02 -12.21 25.38
N PHE A 104 -9.24 -10.90 25.21
CA PHE A 104 -10.45 -10.36 24.60
C PHE A 104 -10.62 -10.89 23.16
N ILE A 105 -9.55 -10.80 22.34
CA ILE A 105 -9.56 -11.34 20.97
C ILE A 105 -9.80 -12.84 20.95
N ALA A 106 -9.15 -13.60 21.83
CA ALA A 106 -9.34 -15.05 21.94
C ALA A 106 -10.79 -15.43 22.26
N ARG A 107 -11.50 -14.59 23.05
CA ARG A 107 -12.94 -14.77 23.35
C ARG A 107 -13.79 -14.41 22.14
N LEU A 108 -13.49 -13.30 21.49
CA LEU A 108 -14.22 -12.81 20.31
C LEU A 108 -14.24 -13.82 19.16
N TYR A 109 -13.09 -14.48 18.92
CA TYR A 109 -12.96 -15.53 17.91
C TYR A 109 -13.30 -16.94 18.44
N GLU A 110 -13.79 -17.06 19.69
CA GLU A 110 -14.18 -18.33 20.31
C GLU A 110 -13.08 -19.39 20.25
N LEU A 111 -11.80 -18.97 20.38
CA LEU A 111 -10.66 -19.88 20.22
C LEU A 111 -10.70 -21.01 21.23
N PRO A 112 -10.46 -22.27 20.82
CA PRO A 112 -10.24 -23.36 21.74
C PRO A 112 -8.95 -23.10 22.55
N GLN A 113 -8.90 -23.60 23.80
CA GLN A 113 -7.70 -23.47 24.66
C GLN A 113 -7.17 -22.04 24.75
N ARG A 114 -8.04 -21.06 24.95
CA ARG A 114 -7.75 -19.61 24.91
C ARG A 114 -6.46 -19.22 25.63
N ARG A 115 -6.19 -19.79 26.80
CA ARG A 115 -4.99 -19.49 27.57
C ARG A 115 -3.72 -19.87 26.80
N ALA A 116 -3.66 -21.06 26.24
CA ALA A 116 -2.53 -21.52 25.44
C ALA A 116 -2.37 -20.70 24.14
N ALA A 117 -3.49 -20.31 23.50
CA ALA A 117 -3.45 -19.43 22.33
C ALA A 117 -2.85 -18.06 22.64
N VAL A 118 -3.22 -17.45 23.78
CA VAL A 118 -2.67 -16.18 24.26
C VAL A 118 -1.19 -16.31 24.61
N ASP A 119 -0.80 -17.35 25.37
CA ASP A 119 0.60 -17.58 25.73
C ASP A 119 1.47 -17.76 24.48
N GLY A 120 1.02 -18.56 23.52
CA GLY A 120 1.71 -18.74 22.24
C GLY A 120 1.79 -17.46 21.40
N ALA A 121 0.77 -16.61 21.41
CA ALA A 121 0.82 -15.31 20.72
C ALA A 121 1.84 -14.36 21.36
N LEU A 122 1.89 -14.32 22.69
CA LEU A 122 2.88 -13.55 23.45
C LEU A 122 4.31 -13.99 23.15
N GLU A 123 4.56 -15.29 23.13
CA GLU A 123 5.88 -15.88 22.85
C GLU A 123 6.32 -15.57 21.41
N ARG A 124 5.52 -15.93 20.41
CA ARG A 124 5.86 -15.72 18.99
C ARG A 124 6.13 -14.27 18.64
N ARG A 125 5.57 -13.32 19.37
CA ARG A 125 5.73 -11.87 19.09
C ARG A 125 6.64 -11.16 20.10
N GLY A 126 7.29 -11.90 21.01
CA GLY A 126 8.22 -11.33 22.00
C GLY A 126 7.55 -10.36 22.98
N LEU A 127 6.28 -10.62 23.33
CA LEU A 127 5.47 -9.77 24.21
C LEU A 127 5.44 -10.24 25.67
N VAL A 128 6.03 -11.40 25.98
CA VAL A 128 5.97 -12.06 27.30
C VAL A 128 6.39 -11.12 28.42
N GLN A 129 7.54 -10.43 28.26
CA GLN A 129 8.09 -9.55 29.30
C GLN A 129 7.23 -8.30 29.56
N ARG A 130 6.38 -7.94 28.62
CA ARG A 130 5.52 -6.76 28.66
C ARG A 130 4.05 -7.06 28.81
N GLN A 131 3.67 -8.32 28.97
CA GLN A 131 2.29 -8.79 28.93
C GLN A 131 1.33 -8.07 29.89
N LYS A 132 1.84 -7.55 31.01
CA LYS A 132 1.07 -6.79 32.03
C LYS A 132 1.05 -5.29 31.77
N GLN A 133 1.82 -4.78 30.78
CA GLN A 133 1.86 -3.36 30.47
C GLN A 133 0.57 -2.96 29.75
N LEU A 134 -0.01 -1.81 30.12
CA LEU A 134 -1.20 -1.25 29.45
C LEU A 134 -0.86 -0.90 28.00
N ALA A 135 -1.78 -1.18 27.09
CA ALA A 135 -1.61 -0.94 25.66
C ALA A 135 -1.45 0.56 25.35
N GLY A 136 -2.12 1.43 26.10
CA GLY A 136 -1.98 2.88 25.98
C GLY A 136 -0.58 3.40 26.26
N ALA A 137 0.18 2.73 27.16
CA ALA A 137 1.55 3.10 27.54
C ALA A 137 2.64 2.54 26.58
N LEU A 138 2.23 1.85 25.50
CA LEU A 138 3.16 1.30 24.51
C LEU A 138 3.61 2.37 23.51
N SER A 139 4.87 2.28 23.06
CA SER A 139 5.32 3.02 21.88
C SER A 139 4.62 2.50 20.60
N GLY A 140 4.66 3.29 19.53
CA GLY A 140 4.04 2.93 18.24
C GLY A 140 4.45 1.53 17.74
N GLY A 141 5.73 1.20 17.77
CA GLY A 141 6.21 -0.12 17.35
C GLY A 141 5.70 -1.29 18.23
N TRP A 142 5.52 -1.07 19.55
CA TRP A 142 4.92 -2.07 20.42
C TRP A 142 3.40 -2.21 20.23
N LYS A 143 2.70 -1.09 20.01
CA LYS A 143 1.27 -1.11 19.62
C LYS A 143 1.06 -1.90 18.34
N GLN A 144 1.93 -1.71 17.36
CA GLN A 144 1.90 -2.41 16.08
C GLN A 144 2.15 -3.92 16.24
N ARG A 145 3.16 -4.28 17.05
CA ARG A 145 3.46 -5.68 17.35
C ARG A 145 2.31 -6.38 18.06
N LEU A 146 1.63 -5.69 18.98
CA LEU A 146 0.42 -6.18 19.63
C LEU A 146 -0.75 -6.32 18.65
N ALA A 147 -0.96 -5.33 17.78
CA ALA A 147 -2.02 -5.38 16.77
C ALA A 147 -1.81 -6.54 15.78
N LEU A 148 -0.57 -6.77 15.34
CA LEU A 148 -0.24 -7.92 14.49
C LEU A 148 -0.45 -9.25 15.24
N ALA A 149 -0.07 -9.34 16.53
CA ALA A 149 -0.33 -10.52 17.36
C ALA A 149 -1.83 -10.83 17.42
N ALA A 150 -2.66 -9.82 17.64
CA ALA A 150 -4.11 -9.94 17.69
C ALA A 150 -4.70 -10.42 16.35
N CYS A 151 -4.23 -9.86 15.23
CA CYS A 151 -4.67 -10.26 13.88
C CYS A 151 -4.34 -11.71 13.54
N LEU A 152 -3.34 -12.30 14.18
CA LEU A 152 -2.85 -13.65 13.89
C LEU A 152 -3.41 -14.72 14.84
N MET A 153 -4.15 -14.34 15.89
CA MET A 153 -4.61 -15.28 16.91
C MET A 153 -5.50 -16.41 16.39
N HIS A 154 -6.32 -16.13 15.38
CA HIS A 154 -7.25 -17.10 14.79
C HIS A 154 -6.68 -17.81 13.55
N ALA A 155 -5.33 -17.72 13.36
CA ALA A 155 -4.59 -18.36 12.26
C ALA A 155 -5.14 -18.04 10.86
N PRO A 156 -5.27 -16.76 10.48
CA PRO A 156 -5.83 -16.34 9.19
C PRO A 156 -4.95 -16.79 8.02
N GLN A 157 -5.58 -17.05 6.86
CA GLN A 157 -4.86 -17.32 5.60
C GLN A 157 -4.55 -16.03 4.81
N LEU A 158 -5.18 -14.91 5.18
CA LEU A 158 -5.02 -13.61 4.54
C LEU A 158 -4.94 -12.51 5.60
N LEU A 159 -3.92 -11.67 5.50
CA LEU A 159 -3.79 -10.44 6.28
C LEU A 159 -4.13 -9.24 5.39
N LEU A 160 -5.00 -8.38 5.88
CA LEU A 160 -5.36 -7.10 5.28
C LEU A 160 -4.84 -6.00 6.22
N LEU A 161 -3.77 -5.32 5.84
CA LEU A 161 -3.06 -4.37 6.68
C LEU A 161 -3.23 -2.96 6.11
N ASP A 162 -3.88 -2.08 6.87
CA ASP A 162 -4.18 -0.71 6.43
C ASP A 162 -3.20 0.28 7.04
N GLU A 163 -2.19 0.70 6.25
CA GLU A 163 -1.09 1.58 6.64
C GLU A 163 -0.43 1.19 7.98
N PRO A 164 -0.01 -0.07 8.13
CA PRO A 164 0.37 -0.63 9.43
C PRO A 164 1.60 0.03 10.06
N THR A 165 2.42 0.70 9.29
CA THR A 165 3.69 1.31 9.72
C THR A 165 3.65 2.83 9.82
N ALA A 166 2.45 3.44 9.66
CA ALA A 166 2.29 4.88 9.75
C ALA A 166 2.69 5.40 11.16
N GLY A 167 3.59 6.37 11.21
CA GLY A 167 4.05 6.97 12.46
C GLY A 167 4.98 6.09 13.31
N VAL A 168 5.54 5.02 12.74
CA VAL A 168 6.47 4.11 13.41
C VAL A 168 7.91 4.46 13.05
N ASP A 169 8.81 4.35 14.02
CA ASP A 169 10.23 4.59 13.80
C ASP A 169 10.85 3.62 12.78
N PRO A 170 11.96 4.01 12.10
CA PRO A 170 12.53 3.21 11.01
C PRO A 170 12.98 1.81 11.43
N LYS A 171 13.41 1.61 12.69
CA LYS A 171 13.82 0.29 13.18
C LYS A 171 12.61 -0.62 13.36
N ALA A 172 11.59 -0.14 14.07
CA ALA A 172 10.36 -0.91 14.30
C ALA A 172 9.63 -1.22 12.97
N ARG A 173 9.69 -0.29 11.96
CA ARG A 173 9.17 -0.54 10.62
C ARG A 173 9.92 -1.69 9.95
N ARG A 174 11.23 -1.74 10.01
CA ARG A 174 12.04 -2.83 9.45
C ARG A 174 11.70 -4.16 10.11
N ASP A 175 11.68 -4.20 11.45
CA ASP A 175 11.33 -5.39 12.22
C ASP A 175 9.92 -5.91 11.87
N PHE A 176 8.98 -5.01 11.59
CA PHE A 176 7.62 -5.36 11.15
C PHE A 176 7.63 -6.03 9.78
N TRP A 177 8.34 -5.46 8.80
CA TRP A 177 8.43 -6.02 7.46
C TRP A 177 9.12 -7.39 7.46
N ASP A 178 10.14 -7.59 8.29
CA ASP A 178 10.78 -8.91 8.45
C ASP A 178 9.77 -9.96 8.94
N GLN A 179 8.86 -9.58 9.86
CA GLN A 179 7.77 -10.46 10.30
C GLN A 179 6.76 -10.73 9.17
N ILE A 180 6.41 -9.73 8.36
CA ILE A 180 5.50 -9.91 7.22
C ILE A 180 6.09 -10.88 6.19
N HIS A 181 7.39 -10.76 5.88
CA HIS A 181 8.07 -11.70 5.00
C HIS A 181 8.10 -13.13 5.56
N ALA A 182 8.36 -13.31 6.85
CA ALA A 182 8.31 -14.61 7.50
C ALA A 182 6.91 -15.24 7.38
N LEU A 183 5.86 -14.47 7.64
CA LEU A 183 4.47 -14.94 7.51
C LEU A 183 4.11 -15.33 6.06
N ALA A 184 4.58 -14.57 5.09
CA ALA A 184 4.37 -14.92 3.67
C ALA A 184 5.12 -16.21 3.29
N ALA A 185 6.33 -16.43 3.81
CA ALA A 185 7.08 -17.67 3.63
C ALA A 185 6.38 -18.89 4.26
N GLU A 186 5.59 -18.69 5.34
CA GLU A 186 4.71 -19.69 5.94
C GLU A 186 3.41 -19.93 5.15
N GLY A 187 3.21 -19.18 4.03
CA GLY A 187 2.05 -19.33 3.14
C GLY A 187 0.89 -18.36 3.40
N ILE A 188 1.01 -17.44 4.37
CA ILE A 188 0.00 -16.42 4.61
C ILE A 188 0.06 -15.38 3.49
N THR A 189 -1.09 -15.06 2.91
CA THR A 189 -1.20 -13.98 1.91
C THR A 189 -1.32 -12.65 2.63
N VAL A 190 -0.69 -11.60 2.10
CA VAL A 190 -0.73 -10.26 2.70
C VAL A 190 -1.11 -9.21 1.66
N LEU A 191 -2.13 -8.43 1.93
CA LEU A 191 -2.41 -7.17 1.25
C LEU A 191 -2.11 -6.03 2.22
N VAL A 192 -1.11 -5.22 1.91
CA VAL A 192 -0.69 -4.11 2.75
C VAL A 192 -0.88 -2.78 2.03
N SER A 193 -1.72 -1.89 2.58
CA SER A 193 -1.79 -0.53 2.04
C SER A 193 -0.64 0.32 2.59
N THR A 194 -0.07 1.13 1.72
CA THR A 194 0.96 2.08 2.08
C THR A 194 1.00 3.26 1.10
N HIS A 195 1.61 4.34 1.50
CA HIS A 195 1.97 5.47 0.65
C HIS A 195 3.50 5.68 0.60
N TYR A 196 4.27 4.78 1.24
CA TYR A 196 5.74 4.82 1.27
C TYR A 196 6.32 3.97 0.13
N MET A 197 7.26 4.55 -0.66
CA MET A 197 7.89 3.85 -1.78
C MET A 197 8.87 2.77 -1.33
N ASP A 198 9.61 3.01 -0.25
CA ASP A 198 10.52 2.03 0.35
C ASP A 198 9.82 0.77 0.87
N GLU A 199 8.53 0.85 1.15
CA GLU A 199 7.69 -0.30 1.48
C GLU A 199 7.19 -1.04 0.23
N ALA A 200 6.96 -0.32 -0.87
CA ALA A 200 6.59 -0.91 -2.15
C ALA A 200 7.63 -1.91 -2.65
N GLU A 201 8.91 -1.54 -2.57
CA GLU A 201 10.05 -2.36 -2.97
C GLU A 201 10.15 -3.70 -2.19
N ARG A 202 9.48 -3.79 -1.03
CA ARG A 202 9.42 -5.01 -0.21
C ARG A 202 8.30 -5.95 -0.60
N CYS A 203 7.42 -5.55 -1.51
CA CYS A 203 6.27 -6.33 -1.94
C CYS A 203 6.61 -7.22 -3.15
N HIS A 204 5.97 -8.39 -3.24
CA HIS A 204 6.11 -9.27 -4.40
C HIS A 204 5.36 -8.73 -5.63
N GLU A 205 4.25 -8.07 -5.40
CA GLU A 205 3.39 -7.45 -6.42
C GLU A 205 2.86 -6.13 -5.88
N LEU A 206 2.56 -5.23 -6.79
CA LEU A 206 2.05 -3.89 -6.48
C LEU A 206 0.72 -3.66 -7.20
N ALA A 207 -0.16 -2.93 -6.57
CA ALA A 207 -1.38 -2.39 -7.14
C ALA A 207 -1.49 -0.92 -6.76
N TYR A 208 -1.43 -0.02 -7.76
CA TYR A 208 -1.42 1.42 -7.53
C TYR A 208 -2.79 2.01 -7.78
N ILE A 209 -3.37 2.63 -6.74
CA ILE A 209 -4.70 3.25 -6.79
C ILE A 209 -4.59 4.76 -6.60
N ALA A 210 -5.24 5.52 -7.47
CA ALA A 210 -5.44 6.95 -7.28
C ALA A 210 -6.83 7.35 -7.78
N TYR A 211 -7.43 8.35 -7.14
CA TYR A 211 -8.78 8.84 -7.46
C TYR A 211 -9.86 7.74 -7.53
N GLY A 212 -9.72 6.72 -6.70
CA GLY A 212 -10.65 5.57 -6.67
C GLY A 212 -10.42 4.51 -7.75
N LYS A 213 -9.45 4.69 -8.65
CA LYS A 213 -9.18 3.78 -9.78
C LYS A 213 -7.83 3.09 -9.66
N LEU A 214 -7.76 1.83 -10.06
CA LEU A 214 -6.50 1.10 -10.18
C LEU A 214 -5.77 1.57 -11.44
N LEU A 215 -4.60 2.19 -11.29
CA LEU A 215 -3.84 2.77 -12.40
C LEU A 215 -2.72 1.87 -12.92
N ALA A 216 -2.14 1.04 -12.06
CA ALA A 216 -1.10 0.09 -12.43
C ALA A 216 -1.12 -1.14 -11.54
N ARG A 217 -0.67 -2.28 -12.06
CA ARG A 217 -0.55 -3.52 -11.32
C ARG A 217 0.53 -4.43 -11.91
N GLY A 218 1.29 -5.09 -11.05
CA GLY A 218 2.33 -6.04 -11.44
C GLY A 218 3.48 -6.07 -10.46
N THR A 219 4.57 -6.71 -10.83
CA THR A 219 5.85 -6.51 -10.14
C THR A 219 6.39 -5.12 -10.47
N GLU A 220 7.27 -4.58 -9.63
CA GLU A 220 7.93 -3.30 -9.90
C GLU A 220 8.51 -3.24 -11.34
N ALA A 221 9.28 -4.27 -11.73
CA ALA A 221 9.87 -4.33 -13.05
C ALA A 221 8.84 -4.31 -14.20
N VAL A 222 7.66 -4.90 -14.00
CA VAL A 222 6.56 -4.88 -14.99
C VAL A 222 5.98 -3.48 -15.07
N ILE A 223 5.67 -2.86 -13.92
CA ILE A 223 5.08 -1.52 -13.85
C ILE A 223 6.00 -0.47 -14.50
N VAL A 224 7.29 -0.50 -14.17
CA VAL A 224 8.28 0.44 -14.74
C VAL A 224 8.41 0.22 -16.26
N ARG A 225 8.50 -1.02 -16.71
CA ARG A 225 8.60 -1.34 -18.14
C ARG A 225 7.34 -0.91 -18.92
N GLU A 226 6.14 -1.18 -18.40
CA GLU A 226 4.88 -0.85 -19.06
C GLU A 226 4.59 0.65 -19.11
N ALA A 227 5.09 1.41 -18.13
CA ALA A 227 5.03 2.86 -18.15
C ALA A 227 5.78 3.48 -19.32
N ALA A 228 6.83 2.79 -19.82
CA ALA A 228 7.67 3.19 -20.96
C ALA A 228 8.16 4.65 -20.86
N LEU A 229 8.58 5.07 -19.68
CA LEU A 229 9.04 6.44 -19.44
C LEU A 229 10.47 6.62 -19.90
N VAL A 230 10.71 7.75 -20.55
CA VAL A 230 12.05 8.31 -20.80
C VAL A 230 12.28 9.38 -19.75
N VAL A 231 13.34 9.24 -18.95
CA VAL A 231 13.66 10.14 -17.84
C VAL A 231 15.00 10.81 -18.08
N TRP A 232 15.03 12.11 -17.93
CA TRP A 232 16.25 12.92 -17.84
C TRP A 232 16.36 13.51 -16.44
N ALA A 233 17.51 13.34 -15.83
CA ALA A 233 17.83 13.94 -14.54
C ALA A 233 18.75 15.14 -14.75
N VAL A 234 18.44 16.27 -14.13
CA VAL A 234 19.28 17.46 -14.07
C VAL A 234 19.70 17.77 -12.65
N GLN A 235 20.98 18.02 -12.48
CA GLN A 235 21.55 18.58 -11.24
C GLN A 235 22.05 20.00 -11.53
N ALA A 236 22.05 20.85 -10.52
CA ALA A 236 22.56 22.22 -10.60
C ALA A 236 23.57 22.48 -9.50
N ASP A 237 24.57 23.30 -9.80
CA ASP A 237 25.55 23.78 -8.80
C ASP A 237 24.85 24.59 -7.69
N ALA A 238 23.83 25.36 -8.07
CA ALA A 238 22.96 26.11 -7.14
C ALA A 238 21.54 25.54 -7.14
N PRO A 239 21.01 25.05 -5.99
CA PRO A 239 19.66 24.45 -5.93
C PRO A 239 18.53 25.35 -6.44
N GLN A 240 18.67 26.67 -6.31
CA GLN A 240 17.70 27.67 -6.80
C GLN A 240 17.51 27.60 -8.31
N ALA A 241 18.56 27.22 -9.07
CA ALA A 241 18.51 27.11 -10.52
C ALA A 241 17.53 26.01 -10.97
N LEU A 242 17.37 24.91 -10.19
CA LEU A 242 16.41 23.85 -10.49
C LEU A 242 14.96 24.34 -10.38
N ALA A 243 14.67 25.20 -9.41
CA ALA A 243 13.32 25.72 -9.19
C ALA A 243 12.82 26.53 -10.41
N THR A 244 13.71 27.25 -11.10
CA THR A 244 13.36 28.04 -12.29
C THR A 244 13.00 27.17 -13.49
N LEU A 245 13.45 25.92 -13.53
CA LEU A 245 13.19 24.97 -14.61
C LEU A 245 11.81 24.30 -14.49
N VAL A 246 11.24 24.21 -13.29
CA VAL A 246 10.04 23.40 -13.03
C VAL A 246 8.84 23.87 -13.86
N ALA A 247 8.53 25.16 -13.83
CA ALA A 247 7.35 25.68 -14.53
C ALA A 247 7.45 25.56 -16.05
N PRO A 248 8.54 26.01 -16.70
CA PRO A 248 8.67 25.89 -18.15
C PRO A 248 8.74 24.44 -18.63
N LEU A 249 9.40 23.52 -17.87
CA LEU A 249 9.46 22.11 -18.24
C LEU A 249 8.09 21.43 -18.09
N LYS A 250 7.32 21.73 -17.03
CA LYS A 250 5.95 21.22 -16.89
C LYS A 250 5.02 21.67 -18.01
N ALA A 251 5.26 22.84 -18.59
CA ALA A 251 4.46 23.37 -19.69
C ALA A 251 4.92 22.87 -21.07
N ALA A 252 6.09 22.22 -21.14
CA ALA A 252 6.67 21.80 -22.41
C ALA A 252 5.92 20.59 -23.00
N PRO A 253 5.65 20.58 -24.32
CA PRO A 253 5.02 19.43 -24.98
C PRO A 253 5.81 18.13 -24.77
N GLY A 254 5.11 17.04 -24.51
CA GLY A 254 5.70 15.71 -24.33
C GLY A 254 6.27 15.42 -22.93
N VAL A 255 6.34 16.42 -22.05
CA VAL A 255 6.68 16.23 -20.65
C VAL A 255 5.42 15.86 -19.86
N LEU A 256 5.45 14.69 -19.21
CA LEU A 256 4.36 14.19 -18.36
C LEU A 256 4.54 14.60 -16.91
N SER A 257 5.78 14.60 -16.44
CA SER A 257 6.07 14.96 -15.04
C SER A 257 7.43 15.63 -14.90
N VAL A 258 7.52 16.51 -13.90
CA VAL A 258 8.75 17.13 -13.43
C VAL A 258 8.74 17.06 -11.91
N ALA A 259 9.69 16.32 -11.34
CA ALA A 259 9.73 16.03 -9.90
C ALA A 259 11.15 16.16 -9.33
N ALA A 260 11.26 16.63 -8.09
CA ALA A 260 12.53 16.77 -7.40
C ALA A 260 12.89 15.47 -6.67
N PHE A 261 14.11 14.98 -6.86
CA PHE A 261 14.70 13.82 -6.22
C PHE A 261 16.04 14.21 -5.57
N GLY A 262 16.02 14.44 -4.27
CA GLY A 262 17.20 14.92 -3.56
C GLY A 262 17.72 16.24 -4.15
N ASN A 263 18.92 16.18 -4.75
CA ASN A 263 19.58 17.32 -5.40
C ASN A 263 19.39 17.36 -6.93
N ALA A 264 18.52 16.52 -7.48
CA ALA A 264 18.23 16.44 -8.90
C ALA A 264 16.75 16.71 -9.19
N LEU A 265 16.46 17.15 -10.42
CA LEU A 265 15.12 17.25 -10.96
C LEU A 265 14.97 16.19 -12.06
N HIS A 266 13.98 15.33 -11.97
CA HIS A 266 13.63 14.37 -13.00
C HIS A 266 12.57 14.96 -13.92
N VAL A 267 12.81 14.84 -15.23
CA VAL A 267 11.88 15.23 -16.30
C VAL A 267 11.52 13.96 -17.05
N ALA A 268 10.26 13.57 -17.00
CA ALA A 268 9.79 12.32 -17.57
C ALA A 268 8.70 12.55 -18.65
N GLY A 269 8.74 11.72 -19.68
CA GLY A 269 7.75 11.63 -20.74
C GLY A 269 7.82 10.28 -21.43
N ARG A 270 6.94 10.01 -22.39
CA ARG A 270 6.93 8.73 -23.15
C ARG A 270 7.64 8.84 -24.49
N ASP A 271 7.69 10.03 -25.08
CA ASP A 271 8.36 10.29 -26.35
C ASP A 271 9.74 10.87 -26.09
N ALA A 272 10.78 10.11 -26.44
CA ALA A 272 12.17 10.51 -26.24
C ALA A 272 12.51 11.81 -26.98
N ALA A 273 12.06 11.96 -28.22
CA ALA A 273 12.33 13.16 -29.02
C ALA A 273 11.64 14.39 -28.45
N ALA A 274 10.40 14.26 -27.96
CA ALA A 274 9.67 15.34 -27.34
C ALA A 274 10.33 15.78 -26.02
N VAL A 275 10.75 14.83 -25.17
CA VAL A 275 11.46 15.16 -23.92
C VAL A 275 12.81 15.82 -24.20
N GLU A 276 13.58 15.31 -25.18
CA GLU A 276 14.85 15.92 -25.59
C GLU A 276 14.67 17.33 -26.15
N ALA A 277 13.65 17.56 -26.97
CA ALA A 277 13.30 18.91 -27.43
C ALA A 277 12.90 19.85 -26.28
N ALA A 278 12.16 19.33 -25.29
CA ALA A 278 11.75 20.10 -24.12
C ALA A 278 12.94 20.56 -23.27
N ILE A 279 13.99 19.74 -23.12
CA ILE A 279 15.18 20.08 -22.31
C ILE A 279 16.26 20.83 -23.09
N ALA A 280 16.20 20.83 -24.43
CA ALA A 280 17.24 21.38 -25.31
C ALA A 280 17.62 22.84 -24.97
N PRO A 281 16.70 23.77 -24.64
CA PRO A 281 17.05 25.15 -24.31
C PRO A 281 17.96 25.30 -23.09
N TRP A 282 17.92 24.30 -22.15
CA TRP A 282 18.68 24.36 -20.90
C TRP A 282 19.88 23.39 -20.89
N ARG A 283 20.01 22.53 -21.91
CA ARG A 283 21.01 21.47 -21.92
C ARG A 283 22.46 21.97 -21.95
N ALA A 284 22.68 23.11 -22.59
CA ALA A 284 23.98 23.75 -22.67
C ALA A 284 24.20 24.89 -21.63
N GLN A 285 23.26 25.09 -20.74
CA GLN A 285 23.34 26.16 -19.75
C GLN A 285 24.43 25.84 -18.70
N PRO A 286 25.41 26.74 -18.48
CA PRO A 286 26.43 26.53 -17.44
C PRO A 286 25.82 26.31 -16.06
N GLY A 287 26.42 25.39 -15.29
CA GLY A 287 25.95 25.05 -13.95
C GLY A 287 24.80 24.05 -13.91
N LEU A 288 24.34 23.50 -15.06
CA LEU A 288 23.36 22.44 -15.17
C LEU A 288 24.00 21.16 -15.76
N ALA A 289 23.90 20.05 -15.05
CA ALA A 289 24.39 18.75 -15.50
C ALA A 289 23.21 17.83 -15.82
N TRP A 290 22.98 17.58 -17.11
CA TRP A 290 21.92 16.71 -17.62
C TRP A 290 22.44 15.30 -17.87
N ARG A 291 21.71 14.28 -17.43
CA ARG A 291 21.98 12.88 -17.75
C ARG A 291 20.69 12.12 -18.02
N ARG A 292 20.74 11.16 -18.92
CA ARG A 292 19.65 10.20 -19.06
C ARG A 292 19.64 9.28 -17.84
N SER A 293 18.48 9.00 -17.28
CA SER A 293 18.29 8.14 -16.12
C SER A 293 17.32 7.02 -16.45
N GLU A 294 17.47 5.89 -15.78
CA GLU A 294 16.42 4.88 -15.77
C GLU A 294 15.24 5.39 -14.97
N ALA A 295 14.01 5.10 -15.44
CA ALA A 295 12.80 5.40 -14.70
C ALA A 295 12.72 4.51 -13.45
N ASN A 296 12.37 5.09 -12.32
CA ASN A 296 12.07 4.36 -11.10
C ASN A 296 10.56 4.31 -10.85
N LEU A 297 10.14 3.58 -9.82
CA LEU A 297 8.74 3.40 -9.47
C LEU A 297 8.05 4.73 -9.11
N GLU A 298 8.78 5.65 -8.47
CA GLU A 298 8.26 6.96 -8.09
C GLU A 298 8.02 7.87 -9.31
N ASP A 299 8.93 7.85 -10.31
CA ASP A 299 8.72 8.53 -11.59
C ASP A 299 7.43 8.06 -12.27
N VAL A 300 7.20 6.74 -12.25
CA VAL A 300 5.99 6.14 -12.84
C VAL A 300 4.75 6.62 -12.10
N PHE A 301 4.72 6.56 -10.79
CA PHE A 301 3.53 6.93 -10.02
C PHE A 301 3.22 8.43 -10.12
N ILE A 302 4.24 9.29 -10.11
CA ILE A 302 4.05 10.73 -10.34
C ILE A 302 3.42 10.98 -11.74
N SER A 303 3.91 10.28 -12.76
CA SER A 303 3.38 10.40 -14.12
C SER A 303 1.95 9.87 -14.25
N LEU A 304 1.62 8.76 -13.57
CA LEU A 304 0.28 8.19 -13.56
C LEU A 304 -0.73 9.11 -12.85
N ILE A 305 -0.35 9.72 -11.72
CA ILE A 305 -1.20 10.70 -11.03
C ILE A 305 -1.43 11.93 -11.91
N ALA A 306 -0.38 12.42 -12.57
CA ALA A 306 -0.48 13.62 -13.42
C ALA A 306 -1.41 13.39 -14.63
N ALA A 307 -1.47 12.17 -15.15
CA ALA A 307 -2.31 11.78 -16.29
C ALA A 307 -3.74 11.37 -15.88
N ALA A 308 -3.97 10.99 -14.61
CA ALA A 308 -5.25 10.53 -14.16
C ALA A 308 -6.25 11.67 -13.95
N PRO A 309 -7.50 11.56 -14.42
CA PRO A 309 -8.52 12.56 -14.14
C PRO A 309 -8.82 12.59 -12.64
N ASP A 310 -8.72 13.78 -12.05
CA ASP A 310 -9.08 13.99 -10.64
C ASP A 310 -10.60 13.97 -10.48
N ASN A 311 -11.14 12.81 -10.16
CA ASN A 311 -12.57 12.62 -9.89
C ASN A 311 -13.05 13.42 -8.66
N PHE A 312 -12.13 14.10 -7.97
CA PHE A 312 -12.40 14.91 -6.80
C PHE A 312 -12.59 16.40 -7.11
N LYS A 313 -12.13 16.86 -8.25
CA LYS A 313 -12.34 18.26 -8.72
C LYS A 313 -13.61 18.48 -9.55
N ALA A 314 -14.24 17.41 -10.04
CA ALA A 314 -15.39 17.50 -10.95
C ALA A 314 -16.75 17.78 -10.27
N ALA A 315 -16.78 18.21 -9.01
CA ALA A 315 -17.99 18.48 -8.23
C ALA A 315 -17.94 19.82 -7.47
N ALA A 316 -17.38 20.85 -8.13
CA ALA A 316 -17.50 22.24 -7.67
C ALA A 316 -18.29 23.07 -8.68
#